data_3131fb5f2ce1e2ca31c369d2c16ea929
#
_entry.id   3131fb5f2ce1e2ca31c369d2c16ea929
#
_cell.length_a   1.000
_cell.length_b   1.000
_cell.length_c   1.000
_cell.angle_alpha   90.00
_cell.angle_beta   90.00
_cell.angle_gamma   90.00
#
_symmetry.space_group_name_H-M   'P 1'
#
loop_
_entity.id
_entity.type
_entity.pdbx_description
1 polymer ?
#
loop_
_entity_poly.entity_id
_entity_poly.type
_entity_poly.pdbx_seq_one_letter_code
_entity_poly.pdbx_strand_id
1 'polypeptide(L)'
;MRHLRASMLLLAFLGLTLPLMPLQQLLLWFSPKMAERLPHWYHRSVARLLGIDIQVSGPRPVNGPAFVIANHVSWLDIIVLSAVAPVSFVAKQEVARWPFFGTLARLQRTVFVDRDRRHSTGKERDSISDRLKEGGMIVLFPEGTSGDGRSILPFRSSYFGAVHDPEIPVIPVTLAYTESWGLPLTPRELPRYAWYGDMDLPPHLWNAVAEGPLTVEVIFHPAETLHHAKARKTLSAHAEGTIREGLVAALHGRGKRG
;
A
#
# COMPACT_ATOMS: atom_id res chain seq x y z
N MET A 1 -9.78 -6.14 -28.46
CA MET A 1 -10.34 -5.09 -27.61
C MET A 1 -9.57 -4.90 -26.29
N ARG A 2 -9.17 -5.95 -25.56
CA ARG A 2 -8.40 -5.85 -24.30
C ARG A 2 -7.09 -5.07 -24.42
N HIS A 3 -6.27 -5.39 -25.44
CA HIS A 3 -4.99 -4.71 -25.65
C HIS A 3 -5.14 -3.23 -26.06
N LEU A 4 -6.17 -2.89 -26.85
CA LEU A 4 -6.46 -1.50 -27.20
C LEU A 4 -6.84 -0.70 -25.95
N ARG A 5 -7.69 -1.28 -25.07
CA ARG A 5 -8.02 -0.69 -23.78
C ARG A 5 -6.77 -0.48 -22.91
N ALA A 6 -5.91 -1.50 -22.77
CA ALA A 6 -4.66 -1.38 -22.01
C ALA A 6 -3.76 -0.27 -22.56
N SER A 7 -3.58 -0.19 -23.89
CA SER A 7 -2.80 0.88 -24.52
C SER A 7 -3.37 2.27 -24.22
N MET A 8 -4.68 2.46 -24.35
CA MET A 8 -5.32 3.73 -24.04
C MET A 8 -5.17 4.12 -22.57
N LEU A 9 -5.35 3.17 -21.66
CA LEU A 9 -5.19 3.40 -20.21
C LEU A 9 -3.75 3.75 -19.84
N LEU A 10 -2.76 3.09 -20.46
CA LEU A 10 -1.35 3.40 -20.23
C LEU A 10 -0.98 4.77 -20.82
N LEU A 11 -1.49 5.13 -21.96
CA LEU A 11 -1.28 6.49 -22.53
C LEU A 11 -1.90 7.56 -21.63
N ALA A 12 -3.13 7.33 -21.15
CA ALA A 12 -3.78 8.24 -20.22
C ALA A 12 -3.03 8.32 -18.88
N PHE A 13 -2.53 7.18 -18.35
CA PHE A 13 -1.68 7.13 -17.17
C PHE A 13 -0.40 7.95 -17.35
N LEU A 14 0.30 7.80 -18.48
CA LEU A 14 1.50 8.57 -18.78
C LEU A 14 1.18 10.06 -18.95
N GLY A 15 0.09 10.39 -19.65
CA GLY A 15 -0.38 11.76 -19.84
C GLY A 15 -0.74 12.47 -18.53
N LEU A 16 -1.25 11.72 -17.53
CA LEU A 16 -1.49 12.23 -16.18
C LEU A 16 -0.18 12.33 -15.38
N THR A 17 0.68 11.32 -15.47
CA THR A 17 1.85 11.16 -14.59
C THR A 17 2.98 12.12 -14.97
N LEU A 18 3.34 12.19 -16.26
CA LEU A 18 4.52 12.93 -16.71
C LEU A 18 4.48 14.43 -16.35
N PRO A 19 3.35 15.16 -16.51
CA PRO A 19 3.27 16.56 -16.10
C PRO A 19 3.30 16.76 -14.58
N LEU A 20 2.78 15.79 -13.81
CA LEU A 20 2.71 15.88 -12.36
C LEU A 20 4.05 15.59 -11.67
N MET A 21 4.97 14.87 -12.32
CA MET A 21 6.30 14.60 -11.74
C MET A 21 7.10 15.88 -11.47
N PRO A 22 7.31 16.80 -12.42
CA PRO A 22 8.01 18.04 -12.14
C PRO A 22 7.24 18.95 -11.17
N LEU A 23 5.90 18.97 -11.24
CA LEU A 23 5.09 19.69 -10.27
C LEU A 23 5.31 19.17 -8.85
N GLN A 24 5.27 17.86 -8.65
CA GLN A 24 5.52 17.23 -7.36
C GLN A 24 6.94 17.55 -6.84
N GLN A 25 7.94 17.53 -7.73
CA GLN A 25 9.31 17.90 -7.36
C GLN A 25 9.39 19.36 -6.86
N LEU A 26 8.70 20.28 -7.51
CA LEU A 26 8.62 21.67 -7.08
C LEU A 26 7.90 21.80 -5.73
N LEU A 27 6.78 21.10 -5.54
CA LEU A 27 6.04 21.11 -4.29
C LEU A 27 6.87 20.56 -3.12
N LEU A 28 7.71 19.56 -3.34
CA LEU A 28 8.63 19.03 -2.33
C LEU A 28 9.61 20.10 -1.82
N TRP A 29 9.97 21.09 -2.64
CA TRP A 29 10.87 22.18 -2.25
C TRP A 29 10.12 23.35 -1.59
N PHE A 30 8.93 23.69 -2.09
CA PHE A 30 8.27 24.97 -1.73
C PHE A 30 7.03 24.79 -0.85
N SER A 31 6.40 23.61 -0.83
CA SER A 31 5.14 23.40 -0.13
C SER A 31 4.97 21.95 0.36
N PRO A 32 5.61 21.54 1.47
CA PRO A 32 5.55 20.17 1.98
C PRO A 32 4.12 19.64 2.18
N LYS A 33 3.19 20.49 2.64
CA LYS A 33 1.78 20.11 2.82
C LYS A 33 1.07 19.76 1.51
N MET A 34 1.35 20.51 0.44
CA MET A 34 0.79 20.19 -0.88
C MET A 34 1.48 18.98 -1.50
N ALA A 35 2.80 18.84 -1.29
CA ALA A 35 3.56 17.68 -1.71
C ALA A 35 3.07 16.36 -1.09
N GLU A 36 2.46 16.41 0.08
CA GLU A 36 1.82 15.26 0.71
C GLU A 36 0.43 14.95 0.11
N ARG A 37 -0.31 15.98 -0.28
CA ARG A 37 -1.68 15.84 -0.81
C ARG A 37 -1.71 15.45 -2.29
N LEU A 38 -0.75 15.90 -3.10
CA LEU A 38 -0.74 15.65 -4.53
C LEU A 38 -0.67 14.15 -4.88
N PRO A 39 0.18 13.31 -4.24
CA PRO A 39 0.17 11.87 -4.47
C PRO A 39 -1.17 11.20 -4.12
N HIS A 40 -1.83 11.63 -3.05
CA HIS A 40 -3.15 11.15 -2.69
C HIS A 40 -4.20 11.45 -3.78
N TRP A 41 -4.27 12.68 -4.26
CA TRP A 41 -5.14 13.06 -5.37
C TRP A 41 -4.79 12.30 -6.65
N TYR A 42 -3.50 12.19 -6.98
CA TYR A 42 -3.00 11.48 -8.14
C TYR A 42 -3.43 10.00 -8.12
N HIS A 43 -3.22 9.29 -7.00
CA HIS A 43 -3.58 7.88 -6.92
C HIS A 43 -5.10 7.65 -6.95
N ARG A 44 -5.90 8.58 -6.41
CA ARG A 44 -7.36 8.54 -6.61
C ARG A 44 -7.73 8.66 -8.09
N SER A 45 -7.04 9.50 -8.83
CA SER A 45 -7.27 9.66 -10.27
C SER A 45 -6.81 8.43 -11.05
N VAL A 46 -5.67 7.85 -10.68
CA VAL A 46 -5.17 6.59 -11.27
C VAL A 46 -6.11 5.42 -10.94
N ALA A 47 -6.58 5.29 -9.71
CA ALA A 47 -7.53 4.25 -9.32
C ALA A 47 -8.81 4.33 -10.17
N ARG A 48 -9.38 5.53 -10.35
CA ARG A 48 -10.54 5.73 -11.23
C ARG A 48 -10.23 5.40 -12.68
N LEU A 49 -9.07 5.83 -13.19
CA LEU A 49 -8.63 5.55 -14.55
C LEU A 49 -8.55 4.05 -14.83
N LEU A 50 -8.01 3.29 -13.87
CA LEU A 50 -7.87 1.83 -13.97
C LEU A 50 -9.19 1.09 -13.70
N GLY A 51 -10.23 1.77 -13.21
CA GLY A 51 -11.50 1.16 -12.84
C GLY A 51 -11.41 0.40 -11.51
N ILE A 52 -10.57 0.86 -10.57
CA ILE A 52 -10.49 0.28 -9.24
C ILE A 52 -11.54 0.91 -8.35
N ASP A 53 -12.53 0.12 -7.94
CA ASP A 53 -13.53 0.49 -6.93
C ASP A 53 -12.96 0.16 -5.54
N ILE A 54 -12.79 1.18 -4.71
CA ILE A 54 -12.19 1.05 -3.38
C ILE A 54 -13.28 1.19 -2.33
N GLN A 55 -13.62 0.08 -1.69
CA GLN A 55 -14.61 0.03 -0.62
C GLN A 55 -13.91 0.11 0.73
N VAL A 56 -14.15 1.20 1.46
CA VAL A 56 -13.47 1.48 2.73
C VAL A 56 -14.42 1.27 3.89
N SER A 57 -13.99 0.50 4.89
CA SER A 57 -14.73 0.24 6.12
C SER A 57 -13.84 0.36 7.37
N GLY A 58 -14.48 0.39 8.53
CA GLY A 58 -13.80 0.51 9.82
C GLY A 58 -13.42 1.96 10.20
N PRO A 59 -12.75 2.13 11.36
CA PRO A 59 -12.36 3.45 11.87
C PRO A 59 -11.23 4.04 11.03
N ARG A 60 -11.54 5.06 10.24
CA ARG A 60 -10.50 5.75 9.44
C ARG A 60 -9.52 6.49 10.35
N PRO A 61 -8.22 6.48 10.04
CA PRO A 61 -7.26 7.26 10.80
C PRO A 61 -7.61 8.75 10.70
N VAL A 62 -7.64 9.40 11.85
CA VAL A 62 -7.72 10.86 11.92
C VAL A 62 -6.36 11.42 11.54
N ASN A 63 -6.30 12.62 10.93
CA ASN A 63 -5.06 13.28 10.54
C ASN A 63 -4.03 13.26 11.68
N GLY A 64 -2.84 12.75 11.41
CA GLY A 64 -1.75 12.69 12.37
C GLY A 64 -0.74 11.59 12.04
N PRO A 65 0.37 11.54 12.78
CA PRO A 65 1.36 10.50 12.59
C PRO A 65 0.78 9.12 12.92
N ALA A 66 0.96 8.17 12.03
CA ALA A 66 0.53 6.79 12.27
C ALA A 66 1.38 5.80 11.47
N PHE A 67 1.57 4.62 12.04
CA PHE A 67 2.06 3.46 11.34
C PHE A 67 0.87 2.63 10.83
N VAL A 68 0.74 2.53 9.52
CA VAL A 68 -0.24 1.67 8.87
C VAL A 68 0.43 0.34 8.54
N ILE A 69 -0.09 -0.74 9.10
CA ILE A 69 0.40 -2.10 8.87
C ILE A 69 -0.61 -2.81 7.99
N ALA A 70 -0.21 -3.25 6.80
CA ALA A 70 -1.12 -3.90 5.86
C ALA A 70 -0.55 -5.22 5.33
N ASN A 71 -1.42 -6.15 4.93
CA ASN A 71 -1.02 -7.25 4.07
C ASN A 71 -0.68 -6.74 2.66
N HIS A 72 0.11 -7.52 1.94
CA HIS A 72 0.62 -7.13 0.62
C HIS A 72 0.20 -8.15 -0.44
N VAL A 73 -0.53 -7.68 -1.45
CA VAL A 73 -1.08 -8.52 -2.52
C VAL A 73 -0.43 -8.17 -3.87
N SER A 74 -0.21 -6.87 -4.12
CA SER A 74 0.22 -6.40 -5.44
C SER A 74 0.84 -5.01 -5.37
N TRP A 75 1.52 -4.61 -6.45
CA TRP A 75 1.89 -3.21 -6.68
C TRP A 75 0.66 -2.26 -6.68
N LEU A 76 -0.54 -2.79 -6.95
CA LEU A 76 -1.79 -2.03 -6.89
C LEU A 76 -2.12 -1.53 -5.47
N ASP A 77 -1.60 -2.18 -4.41
CA ASP A 77 -1.81 -1.76 -3.02
C ASP A 77 -1.30 -0.34 -2.76
N ILE A 78 -0.24 0.05 -3.48
CA ILE A 78 0.31 1.42 -3.41
C ILE A 78 -0.73 2.43 -3.90
N ILE A 79 -1.39 2.13 -5.03
CA ILE A 79 -2.43 2.99 -5.61
C ILE A 79 -3.65 3.03 -4.68
N VAL A 80 -4.08 1.86 -4.20
CA VAL A 80 -5.27 1.72 -3.34
C VAL A 80 -5.08 2.48 -2.03
N LEU A 81 -4.02 2.21 -1.27
CA LEU A 81 -3.80 2.85 0.03
C LEU A 81 -3.57 4.35 -0.11
N SER A 82 -2.80 4.78 -1.12
CA SER A 82 -2.60 6.22 -1.38
C SER A 82 -3.88 6.92 -1.85
N ALA A 83 -4.80 6.22 -2.51
CA ALA A 83 -6.10 6.77 -2.89
C ALA A 83 -7.05 6.93 -1.69
N VAL A 84 -6.83 6.19 -0.61
CA VAL A 84 -7.65 6.24 0.62
C VAL A 84 -7.13 7.29 1.59
N ALA A 85 -5.81 7.42 1.74
CA ALA A 85 -5.19 8.35 2.69
C ALA A 85 -3.85 8.90 2.16
N PRO A 86 -3.41 10.10 2.59
CA PRO A 86 -2.11 10.64 2.23
C PRO A 86 -1.01 9.88 2.98
N VAL A 87 -0.47 8.83 2.36
CA VAL A 87 0.52 7.93 2.95
C VAL A 87 1.84 7.95 2.20
N SER A 88 2.92 7.65 2.91
CA SER A 88 4.22 7.25 2.36
C SER A 88 4.42 5.75 2.61
N PHE A 89 5.40 5.14 1.95
CA PHE A 89 5.65 3.70 2.06
C PHE A 89 7.07 3.40 2.54
N VAL A 90 7.24 2.20 3.10
CA VAL A 90 8.56 1.60 3.30
C VAL A 90 8.76 0.54 2.21
N ALA A 91 9.80 0.70 1.40
CA ALA A 91 10.12 -0.20 0.30
C ALA A 91 11.55 -0.74 0.39
N LYS A 92 11.84 -1.82 -0.35
CA LYS A 92 13.20 -2.34 -0.51
C LYS A 92 14.07 -1.35 -1.28
N GLN A 93 15.37 -1.28 -0.93
CA GLN A 93 16.35 -0.40 -1.58
C GLN A 93 16.43 -0.61 -3.11
N GLU A 94 16.21 -1.83 -3.59
CA GLU A 94 16.23 -2.17 -5.02
C GLU A 94 15.14 -1.42 -5.80
N VAL A 95 13.97 -1.17 -5.19
CA VAL A 95 12.88 -0.43 -5.82
C VAL A 95 13.29 0.99 -6.19
N ALA A 96 14.19 1.60 -5.41
CA ALA A 96 14.73 2.93 -5.73
C ALA A 96 15.46 2.99 -7.09
N ARG A 97 15.95 1.83 -7.58
CA ARG A 97 16.70 1.70 -8.84
C ARG A 97 15.82 1.32 -10.02
N TRP A 98 14.55 1.00 -9.80
CA TRP A 98 13.66 0.62 -10.89
C TRP A 98 13.42 1.82 -11.82
N PRO A 99 13.59 1.62 -13.14
CA PRO A 99 13.31 2.68 -14.11
C PRO A 99 11.89 3.20 -13.93
N PHE A 100 11.70 4.51 -14.01
CA PHE A 100 10.42 5.21 -13.85
C PHE A 100 9.80 5.05 -12.44
N PHE A 101 9.50 3.82 -11.99
CA PHE A 101 8.84 3.56 -10.71
C PHE A 101 9.67 3.98 -9.49
N GLY A 102 10.98 3.85 -9.54
CA GLY A 102 11.86 4.35 -8.49
C GLY A 102 11.80 5.87 -8.33
N THR A 103 11.60 6.59 -9.43
CA THR A 103 11.38 8.05 -9.37
C THR A 103 10.02 8.39 -8.77
N LEU A 104 8.95 7.69 -9.16
CA LEU A 104 7.63 7.88 -8.57
C LEU A 104 7.64 7.60 -7.06
N ALA A 105 8.31 6.52 -6.63
CA ALA A 105 8.46 6.18 -5.22
C ALA A 105 9.20 7.28 -4.44
N ARG A 106 10.27 7.87 -5.01
CA ARG A 106 10.98 9.02 -4.40
C ARG A 106 10.08 10.25 -4.30
N LEU A 107 9.31 10.54 -5.35
CA LEU A 107 8.38 11.66 -5.36
C LEU A 107 7.25 11.49 -4.34
N GLN A 108 6.87 10.26 -4.01
CA GLN A 108 5.93 9.93 -2.94
C GLN A 108 6.60 9.88 -1.56
N ARG A 109 7.90 10.22 -1.48
CA ARG A 109 8.68 10.25 -0.24
C ARG A 109 8.77 8.87 0.44
N THR A 110 8.82 7.80 -0.37
CA THR A 110 9.03 6.43 0.11
C THR A 110 10.36 6.30 0.86
N VAL A 111 10.34 5.66 2.01
CA VAL A 111 11.55 5.31 2.76
C VAL A 111 12.10 4.00 2.24
N PHE A 112 13.32 4.01 1.73
CA PHE A 112 13.96 2.82 1.21
C PHE A 112 14.83 2.18 2.29
N VAL A 113 14.66 0.88 2.51
CA VAL A 113 15.37 0.11 3.53
C VAL A 113 16.15 -1.05 2.92
N ASP A 114 17.38 -1.22 3.38
CA ASP A 114 18.21 -2.38 3.04
C ASP A 114 17.86 -3.52 4.01
N ARG A 115 17.13 -4.51 3.53
CA ARG A 115 16.60 -5.61 4.34
C ARG A 115 17.62 -6.73 4.61
N ASP A 116 18.71 -6.77 3.85
CA ASP A 116 19.74 -7.79 3.98
C ASP A 116 20.72 -7.46 5.12
N ARG A 117 20.74 -6.22 5.57
CA ARG A 117 21.46 -5.83 6.76
C ARG A 117 20.64 -6.15 8.01
N ARG A 118 21.16 -7.03 8.86
CA ARG A 118 20.53 -7.48 10.13
C ARG A 118 20.15 -6.34 11.10
N HIS A 119 20.68 -5.15 10.89
CA HIS A 119 20.32 -3.92 11.62
C HIS A 119 20.00 -2.85 10.59
N SER A 120 18.74 -2.33 10.62
CA SER A 120 18.43 -1.11 9.90
C SER A 120 19.45 -0.04 10.30
N THR A 121 20.08 0.61 9.31
CA THR A 121 21.03 1.67 9.61
C THR A 121 20.32 2.78 10.37
N GLY A 122 21.03 3.52 11.26
CA GLY A 122 20.45 4.64 11.98
C GLY A 122 19.72 5.60 11.03
N LYS A 123 20.27 5.84 9.83
CA LYS A 123 19.66 6.70 8.79
C LYS A 123 18.26 6.27 8.35
N GLU A 124 17.99 4.96 8.23
CA GLU A 124 16.67 4.46 7.82
C GLU A 124 15.64 4.70 8.92
N ARG A 125 16.04 4.49 10.18
CA ARG A 125 15.22 4.77 11.36
C ARG A 125 14.93 6.25 11.49
N ASP A 126 15.96 7.08 11.31
CA ASP A 126 15.83 8.53 11.37
C ASP A 126 14.87 9.01 10.29
N SER A 127 14.96 8.49 9.06
CA SER A 127 14.04 8.85 7.97
C SER A 127 12.57 8.50 8.27
N ILE A 128 12.31 7.34 8.88
CA ILE A 128 10.95 6.96 9.31
C ILE A 128 10.49 7.86 10.45
N SER A 129 11.34 8.06 11.46
CA SER A 129 11.04 8.92 12.61
C SER A 129 10.74 10.35 12.17
N ASP A 130 11.53 10.91 11.26
CA ASP A 130 11.33 12.27 10.76
C ASP A 130 10.00 12.40 10.02
N ARG A 131 9.62 11.40 9.22
CA ARG A 131 8.30 11.37 8.55
C ARG A 131 7.15 11.36 9.54
N LEU A 132 7.26 10.58 10.60
CA LEU A 132 6.25 10.52 11.66
C LEU A 132 6.18 11.84 12.45
N LYS A 133 7.33 12.45 12.77
CA LYS A 133 7.39 13.77 13.43
C LYS A 133 6.77 14.88 12.59
N GLU A 134 6.85 14.79 11.26
CA GLU A 134 6.18 15.71 10.34
C GLU A 134 4.66 15.52 10.28
N GLY A 135 4.11 14.54 11.01
CA GLY A 135 2.68 14.22 11.05
C GLY A 135 2.23 13.27 9.96
N GLY A 136 3.16 12.66 9.21
CA GLY A 136 2.86 11.77 8.11
C GLY A 136 2.42 10.36 8.54
N MET A 137 1.61 9.72 7.71
CA MET A 137 1.30 8.30 7.83
C MET A 137 2.25 7.46 6.98
N ILE A 138 2.77 6.36 7.54
CA ILE A 138 3.70 5.47 6.86
C ILE A 138 3.11 4.07 6.78
N VAL A 139 3.03 3.54 5.57
CA VAL A 139 2.59 2.15 5.32
C VAL A 139 3.79 1.22 5.31
N LEU A 140 3.64 0.13 6.05
CA LEU A 140 4.58 -0.98 6.09
C LEU A 140 3.86 -2.28 5.76
N PHE A 141 4.47 -3.09 4.90
CA PHE A 141 4.06 -4.45 4.59
C PHE A 141 4.99 -5.45 5.28
N PRO A 142 4.64 -5.94 6.49
CA PRO A 142 5.57 -6.74 7.28
C PRO A 142 5.77 -8.17 6.79
N GLU A 143 5.01 -8.61 5.79
CA GLU A 143 5.27 -9.84 5.04
C GLU A 143 6.61 -9.80 4.30
N GLY A 144 7.04 -8.59 3.90
CA GLY A 144 8.30 -8.40 3.21
C GLY A 144 8.30 -8.77 1.73
N THR A 145 7.24 -9.35 1.25
CA THR A 145 6.93 -9.64 -0.15
C THR A 145 5.42 -9.66 -0.33
N SER A 146 4.94 -9.59 -1.56
CA SER A 146 3.52 -9.75 -1.85
C SER A 146 3.13 -11.22 -1.91
N GLY A 147 1.91 -11.51 -1.47
CA GLY A 147 1.29 -12.84 -1.45
C GLY A 147 0.25 -13.01 -2.55
N ASP A 148 -0.38 -14.18 -2.57
CA ASP A 148 -1.40 -14.57 -3.56
C ASP A 148 -2.78 -13.91 -3.34
N GLY A 149 -2.94 -13.11 -2.29
CA GLY A 149 -4.19 -12.45 -1.92
C GLY A 149 -5.24 -13.37 -1.26
N ARG A 150 -4.95 -14.64 -1.07
CA ARG A 150 -5.84 -15.63 -0.43
C ARG A 150 -5.52 -15.85 1.04
N SER A 151 -4.26 -15.66 1.38
CA SER A 151 -3.73 -15.84 2.72
C SER A 151 -2.71 -14.76 3.02
N ILE A 152 -2.40 -14.58 4.30
CA ILE A 152 -1.38 -13.64 4.77
C ILE A 152 -0.12 -14.42 5.08
N LEU A 153 0.99 -13.96 4.55
CA LEU A 153 2.30 -14.49 4.90
C LEU A 153 2.68 -14.07 6.33
N PRO A 154 3.52 -14.85 7.03
CA PRO A 154 3.93 -14.51 8.39
C PRO A 154 4.58 -13.13 8.49
N PHE A 155 4.16 -12.34 9.46
CA PHE A 155 4.73 -11.02 9.71
C PHE A 155 6.11 -11.11 10.36
N ARG A 156 7.05 -10.36 9.82
CA ARG A 156 8.39 -10.24 10.39
C ARG A 156 8.40 -9.18 11.48
N SER A 157 8.44 -9.61 12.74
CA SER A 157 8.44 -8.70 13.90
C SER A 157 9.61 -7.69 13.91
N SER A 158 10.69 -7.98 13.18
CA SER A 158 11.81 -7.03 13.02
C SER A 158 11.40 -5.72 12.34
N TYR A 159 10.39 -5.73 11.48
CA TYR A 159 9.90 -4.53 10.81
C TYR A 159 9.20 -3.56 11.76
N PHE A 160 8.62 -4.06 12.84
CA PHE A 160 8.06 -3.25 13.92
C PHE A 160 9.15 -2.53 14.74
N GLY A 161 10.42 -2.84 14.48
CA GLY A 161 11.55 -2.10 15.04
C GLY A 161 11.65 -0.64 14.60
N ALA A 162 10.94 -0.26 13.54
CA ALA A 162 10.84 1.12 13.10
C ALA A 162 9.85 1.94 13.96
N VAL A 163 8.93 1.28 14.70
CA VAL A 163 8.04 1.92 15.67
C VAL A 163 8.84 2.13 16.95
N HIS A 164 9.42 3.31 17.12
CA HIS A 164 10.24 3.63 18.31
C HIS A 164 9.47 4.42 19.35
N ASP A 165 8.57 5.28 18.92
CA ASP A 165 7.72 6.06 19.80
C ASP A 165 6.52 5.20 20.22
N PRO A 166 6.37 4.89 21.52
CA PRO A 166 5.29 4.05 22.01
C PRO A 166 3.89 4.69 21.87
N GLU A 167 3.82 6.01 21.69
CA GLU A 167 2.57 6.75 21.56
C GLU A 167 2.05 6.82 20.11
N ILE A 168 2.89 6.51 19.12
CA ILE A 168 2.45 6.52 17.73
C ILE A 168 1.50 5.36 17.47
N PRO A 169 0.28 5.64 16.99
CA PRO A 169 -0.70 4.61 16.72
C PRO A 169 -0.24 3.71 15.58
N VAL A 170 -0.38 2.41 15.78
CA VAL A 170 -0.21 1.36 14.77
C VAL A 170 -1.61 0.92 14.33
N ILE A 171 -1.91 1.09 13.06
CA ILE A 171 -3.23 0.85 12.50
C ILE A 171 -3.15 -0.36 11.57
N PRO A 172 -3.69 -1.52 11.98
CA PRO A 172 -3.79 -2.66 11.08
C PRO A 172 -4.82 -2.37 9.98
N VAL A 173 -4.49 -2.74 8.74
CA VAL A 173 -5.36 -2.55 7.57
C VAL A 173 -5.38 -3.83 6.75
N THR A 174 -6.56 -4.33 6.47
CA THR A 174 -6.75 -5.47 5.55
C THR A 174 -7.01 -4.95 4.15
N LEU A 175 -6.29 -5.51 3.18
CA LEU A 175 -6.53 -5.36 1.75
C LEU A 175 -7.08 -6.68 1.21
N ALA A 176 -8.27 -6.66 0.65
CA ALA A 176 -8.90 -7.81 0.03
C ALA A 176 -9.35 -7.48 -1.39
N TYR A 177 -8.88 -8.25 -2.35
CA TYR A 177 -9.29 -8.17 -3.76
C TYR A 177 -10.50 -9.08 -3.94
N THR A 178 -11.69 -8.50 -4.08
CA THR A 178 -12.93 -9.25 -3.90
C THR A 178 -13.69 -9.52 -5.18
N GLU A 179 -13.73 -8.56 -6.11
CA GLU A 179 -14.55 -8.67 -7.31
C GLU A 179 -13.81 -8.14 -8.55
N SER A 180 -14.14 -8.70 -9.69
CA SER A 180 -13.81 -8.14 -11.00
C SER A 180 -15.07 -8.11 -11.87
N TRP A 181 -15.35 -6.98 -12.51
CA TRP A 181 -16.58 -6.77 -13.28
C TRP A 181 -17.86 -7.00 -12.47
N GLY A 182 -17.84 -6.73 -11.15
CA GLY A 182 -18.97 -6.96 -10.25
C GLY A 182 -19.22 -8.44 -9.91
N LEU A 183 -18.33 -9.32 -10.32
CA LEU A 183 -18.39 -10.76 -9.99
C LEU A 183 -17.27 -11.12 -9.00
N PRO A 184 -17.55 -11.98 -8.02
CA PRO A 184 -16.55 -12.45 -7.08
C PRO A 184 -15.33 -13.07 -7.77
N LEU A 185 -14.14 -12.64 -7.39
CA LEU A 185 -12.89 -13.23 -7.86
C LEU A 185 -12.74 -14.65 -7.34
N THR A 186 -12.48 -15.57 -8.27
CA THR A 186 -12.12 -16.94 -7.93
C THR A 186 -10.61 -17.04 -7.62
N PRO A 187 -10.17 -18.11 -6.91
CA PRO A 187 -8.75 -18.36 -6.69
C PRO A 187 -7.89 -18.43 -7.96
N ARG A 188 -8.50 -18.80 -9.10
CA ARG A 188 -7.81 -18.87 -10.40
C ARG A 188 -7.66 -17.51 -11.06
N GLU A 189 -8.47 -16.54 -10.69
CA GLU A 189 -8.47 -15.19 -11.26
C GLU A 189 -7.62 -14.20 -10.46
N LEU A 190 -7.45 -14.44 -9.16
CA LEU A 190 -6.62 -13.60 -8.28
C LEU A 190 -5.22 -13.30 -8.85
N PRO A 191 -4.48 -14.26 -9.45
CA PRO A 191 -3.16 -14.00 -10.04
C PRO A 191 -3.15 -12.99 -11.20
N ARG A 192 -4.31 -12.57 -11.71
CA ARG A 192 -4.41 -11.50 -12.72
C ARG A 192 -4.14 -10.14 -12.10
N TYR A 193 -4.38 -9.99 -10.80
CA TYR A 193 -4.23 -8.75 -10.03
C TYR A 193 -3.18 -8.87 -8.93
N ALA A 194 -3.09 -10.01 -8.25
CA ALA A 194 -2.06 -10.31 -7.27
C ALA A 194 -0.71 -10.52 -7.97
N TRP A 195 0.32 -9.83 -7.48
CA TRP A 195 1.67 -9.91 -8.03
C TRP A 195 2.61 -10.52 -6.98
N TYR A 196 3.02 -11.75 -7.16
CA TYR A 196 3.78 -12.50 -6.16
C TYR A 196 4.74 -13.52 -6.79
N GLY A 197 5.62 -14.09 -5.98
CA GLY A 197 6.62 -15.06 -6.43
C GLY A 197 7.59 -14.44 -7.44
N ASP A 198 7.86 -15.17 -8.51
CA ASP A 198 8.82 -14.79 -9.56
C ASP A 198 8.14 -14.09 -10.76
N MET A 199 6.96 -13.50 -10.56
CA MET A 199 6.25 -12.78 -11.63
C MET A 199 7.01 -11.51 -12.02
N ASP A 200 7.30 -11.36 -13.32
CA ASP A 200 7.86 -10.13 -13.88
C ASP A 200 6.82 -8.99 -13.85
N LEU A 201 7.22 -7.83 -13.37
CA LEU A 201 6.34 -6.67 -13.22
C LEU A 201 5.77 -6.17 -14.57
N PRO A 202 6.54 -5.97 -15.67
CA PRO A 202 6.00 -5.40 -16.89
C PRO A 202 4.88 -6.23 -17.53
N PRO A 203 5.01 -7.56 -17.73
CA PRO A 203 3.92 -8.37 -18.27
C PRO A 203 2.74 -8.48 -17.32
N HIS A 204 2.96 -8.55 -16.00
CA HIS A 204 1.88 -8.56 -15.03
C HIS A 204 1.10 -7.25 -15.04
N LEU A 205 1.78 -6.09 -15.04
CA LEU A 205 1.17 -4.78 -15.13
C LEU A 205 0.29 -4.65 -16.38
N TRP A 206 0.83 -5.04 -17.54
CA TRP A 206 0.07 -5.04 -18.80
C TRP A 206 -1.21 -5.86 -18.70
N ASN A 207 -1.09 -7.08 -18.16
CA ASN A 207 -2.23 -7.99 -18.02
C ASN A 207 -3.26 -7.46 -17.03
N ALA A 208 -2.84 -7.00 -15.86
CA ALA A 208 -3.73 -6.43 -14.85
C ALA A 208 -4.53 -5.23 -15.39
N VAL A 209 -3.86 -4.31 -16.11
CA VAL A 209 -4.53 -3.18 -16.76
C VAL A 209 -5.50 -3.64 -17.85
N ALA A 210 -5.17 -4.69 -18.61
CA ALA A 210 -6.02 -5.23 -19.67
C ALA A 210 -7.24 -5.99 -19.15
N GLU A 211 -7.17 -6.59 -17.95
CA GLU A 211 -8.28 -7.40 -17.40
C GLU A 211 -9.53 -6.58 -17.12
N GLY A 212 -9.43 -5.44 -16.48
CA GLY A 212 -10.60 -4.59 -16.26
C GLY A 212 -10.78 -4.12 -14.84
N PRO A 213 -12.00 -3.68 -14.52
CA PRO A 213 -12.31 -3.14 -13.21
C PRO A 213 -12.08 -4.18 -12.10
N LEU A 214 -11.66 -3.68 -10.95
CA LEU A 214 -11.33 -4.45 -9.77
C LEU A 214 -11.97 -3.80 -8.56
N THR A 215 -12.65 -4.57 -7.70
CA THR A 215 -13.10 -4.10 -6.38
C THR A 215 -12.10 -4.54 -5.32
N VAL A 216 -11.65 -3.57 -4.52
CA VAL A 216 -10.75 -3.80 -3.40
C VAL A 216 -11.40 -3.29 -2.12
N GLU A 217 -11.57 -4.17 -1.14
CA GLU A 217 -11.96 -3.79 0.21
C GLU A 217 -10.75 -3.39 1.03
N VAL A 218 -10.84 -2.21 1.65
CA VAL A 218 -9.84 -1.66 2.57
C VAL A 218 -10.48 -1.55 3.94
N ILE A 219 -10.11 -2.43 4.86
CA ILE A 219 -10.69 -2.50 6.19
C ILE A 219 -9.70 -1.95 7.20
N PHE A 220 -10.01 -0.79 7.78
CA PHE A 220 -9.23 -0.25 8.89
C PHE A 220 -9.67 -0.92 10.19
N HIS A 221 -8.72 -1.39 10.96
CA HIS A 221 -8.96 -1.95 12.29
C HIS A 221 -8.63 -0.92 13.39
N PRO A 222 -9.10 -1.13 14.63
CA PRO A 222 -8.76 -0.26 15.75
C PRO A 222 -7.25 -0.08 15.89
N ALA A 223 -6.83 1.16 16.13
CA ALA A 223 -5.44 1.48 16.33
C ALA A 223 -4.93 0.93 17.69
N GLU A 224 -3.69 0.49 17.67
CA GLU A 224 -2.97 0.07 18.87
C GLU A 224 -1.70 0.90 19.04
N THR A 225 -1.15 0.91 20.25
CA THR A 225 0.14 1.53 20.54
C THR A 225 1.12 0.48 21.09
N LEU A 226 2.41 0.73 20.93
CA LEU A 226 3.45 -0.14 21.46
C LEU A 226 3.38 -0.20 23.00
N HIS A 227 2.90 0.86 23.64
CA HIS A 227 2.68 0.93 25.09
C HIS A 227 1.67 -0.13 25.55
N HIS A 228 0.55 -0.29 24.83
CA HIS A 228 -0.47 -1.30 25.14
C HIS A 228 0.01 -2.72 24.84
N ALA A 229 0.75 -2.91 23.77
CA ALA A 229 1.23 -4.23 23.34
C ALA A 229 2.40 -4.77 24.17
N LYS A 230 3.04 -3.95 25.00
CA LYS A 230 4.19 -4.27 25.85
C LYS A 230 5.43 -4.83 25.14
N ALA A 231 5.32 -5.32 23.91
CA ALA A 231 6.42 -5.85 23.11
C ALA A 231 6.10 -5.86 21.63
N ARG A 232 7.12 -5.64 20.79
CA ARG A 232 6.99 -5.65 19.32
C ARG A 232 6.48 -6.98 18.75
N LYS A 233 6.86 -8.11 19.38
CA LYS A 233 6.39 -9.44 18.96
C LYS A 233 4.89 -9.59 19.18
N THR A 234 4.37 -9.10 20.31
CA THR A 234 2.94 -9.12 20.64
C THR A 234 2.16 -8.24 19.66
N LEU A 235 2.64 -7.02 19.41
CA LEU A 235 2.02 -6.10 18.44
C LEU A 235 2.01 -6.69 17.03
N SER A 236 3.12 -7.30 16.60
CA SER A 236 3.21 -7.96 15.29
C SER A 236 2.23 -9.14 15.17
N ALA A 237 2.16 -9.99 16.19
CA ALA A 237 1.26 -11.15 16.19
C ALA A 237 -0.22 -10.72 16.24
N HIS A 238 -0.54 -9.68 17.01
CA HIS A 238 -1.90 -9.15 17.07
C HIS A 238 -2.32 -8.53 15.72
N ALA A 239 -1.47 -7.66 15.15
CA ALA A 239 -1.75 -7.07 13.82
C ALA A 239 -1.91 -8.16 12.74
N GLU A 240 -1.08 -9.20 12.74
CA GLU A 240 -1.20 -10.32 11.81
C GLU A 240 -2.54 -11.04 11.99
N GLY A 241 -2.93 -11.36 13.23
CA GLY A 241 -4.20 -12.02 13.53
C GLY A 241 -5.40 -11.21 13.08
N THR A 242 -5.43 -9.92 13.44
CA THR A 242 -6.50 -8.98 13.08
C THR A 242 -6.66 -8.85 11.56
N ILE A 243 -5.55 -8.68 10.83
CA ILE A 243 -5.58 -8.54 9.36
C ILE A 243 -6.01 -9.86 8.71
N ARG A 244 -5.57 -11.01 9.25
CA ARG A 244 -5.97 -12.34 8.79
C ARG A 244 -7.47 -12.56 8.94
N GLU A 245 -8.04 -12.22 10.08
CA GLU A 245 -9.48 -12.30 10.34
C GLU A 245 -10.25 -11.39 9.39
N GLY A 246 -9.78 -10.15 9.19
CA GLY A 246 -10.34 -9.21 8.22
C GLY A 246 -10.34 -9.76 6.80
N LEU A 247 -9.24 -10.37 6.36
CA LEU A 247 -9.14 -10.97 5.03
C LEU A 247 -10.11 -12.14 4.86
N VAL A 248 -10.18 -13.03 5.86
CA VAL A 248 -11.13 -14.16 5.84
C VAL A 248 -12.57 -13.65 5.78
N ALA A 249 -12.91 -12.64 6.59
CA ALA A 249 -14.25 -12.04 6.59
C ALA A 249 -14.59 -11.41 5.22
N ALA A 250 -13.68 -10.66 4.62
CA ALA A 250 -13.89 -10.03 3.31
C ALA A 250 -14.06 -11.06 2.19
N LEU A 251 -13.25 -12.12 2.19
CA LEU A 251 -13.33 -13.14 1.15
C LEU A 251 -14.53 -14.09 1.30
N HIS A 252 -15.02 -14.34 2.52
CA HIS A 252 -16.11 -15.28 2.80
C HIS A 252 -17.42 -14.58 3.16
N GLY A 253 -17.38 -13.34 3.65
CA GLY A 253 -18.55 -12.59 4.15
C GLY A 253 -19.50 -12.04 3.08
N ARG A 254 -19.39 -12.46 1.86
CA ARG A 254 -20.09 -11.95 0.67
C ARG A 254 -21.61 -12.17 0.65
N GLY A 255 -22.17 -12.73 1.70
CA GLY A 255 -23.63 -12.98 1.81
C GLY A 255 -24.41 -11.92 2.59
N LYS A 256 -23.79 -10.85 3.10
CA LYS A 256 -24.43 -9.87 3.98
C LYS A 256 -24.32 -8.45 3.46
N ARG A 257 -24.65 -8.23 2.20
CA ARG A 257 -25.13 -6.92 1.75
C ARG A 257 -26.64 -7.04 1.55
N GLY A 258 -27.35 -6.82 2.64
CA GLY A 258 -28.77 -6.50 2.64
C GLY A 258 -28.90 -5.01 2.81
#